data_684b2e200b3e21a77630af392a566fce
#
_entry.id   684b2e200b3e21a77630af392a566fce
#
_cell.length_a   1.000
_cell.length_b   1.000
_cell.length_c   1.000
_cell.angle_alpha   90.00
_cell.angle_beta   90.00
_cell.angle_gamma   90.00
#
_symmetry.space_group_name_H-M   'P 1'
#
loop_
_entity.id
_entity.type
_entity.pdbx_description
1 polymer ?
#
loop_
_entity_poly.entity_id
_entity_poly.type
_entity_poly.pdbx_seq_one_letter_code
_entity_poly.pdbx_strand_id
1 'polypeptide(L)'
;MAEEVEKTRYSDEELAEFRVIILDMLGKAKDDYELLRSSVNNSASNDTEDTSPTFKVLEEGAATLTKEEMGRLAQRQLKFINHLEAALVRIENKTYGVCRVTGKLIPAERLRAVPHATLSIEAKQMKK
;
A
#
# COMPACT_ATOMS: atom_id res chain seq x y z
N MET A 1 3.05 38.25 1.21
CA MET A 1 3.22 37.81 1.94
C MET A 1 3.46 36.44 1.90
N ALA A 2 3.99 35.94 2.75
CA ALA A 2 4.38 34.63 2.68
C ALA A 2 3.29 33.73 2.46
N GLU A 3 2.21 34.14 2.83
CA GLU A 3 1.15 33.27 2.74
C GLU A 3 0.81 33.02 1.37
N GLU A 4 1.28 33.76 0.50
CA GLU A 4 0.91 33.50 -0.79
C GLU A 4 1.80 32.55 -1.42
N VAL A 5 2.77 32.03 -0.80
CA VAL A 5 3.66 31.07 -1.41
C VAL A 5 2.92 29.80 -1.59
N GLU A 6 2.89 29.29 -2.80
CA GLU A 6 2.20 28.08 -3.04
C GLU A 6 2.85 26.98 -2.32
N LYS A 7 2.12 26.11 -1.71
CA LYS A 7 2.64 24.97 -1.00
C LYS A 7 3.13 23.96 -2.01
N THR A 8 4.42 23.70 -2.03
CA THR A 8 4.96 22.75 -2.99
C THR A 8 5.31 21.42 -2.35
N ARG A 9 5.18 21.29 -1.04
CA ARG A 9 5.38 20.00 -0.39
C ARG A 9 4.64 20.04 0.92
N TYR A 10 4.38 18.88 1.46
CA TYR A 10 3.70 18.82 2.75
C TYR A 10 4.67 19.18 3.86
N SER A 11 4.16 19.72 4.94
CA SER A 11 5.00 20.10 6.06
C SER A 11 5.52 18.87 6.77
N ASP A 12 6.53 19.02 7.57
CA ASP A 12 7.10 17.92 8.32
C ASP A 12 6.05 17.29 9.23
N GLU A 13 5.15 18.09 9.79
CA GLU A 13 4.11 17.55 10.64
C GLU A 13 3.11 16.74 9.84
N GLU A 14 2.77 17.22 8.67
CA GLU A 14 1.85 16.49 7.81
C GLU A 14 2.49 15.19 7.33
N LEU A 15 3.77 15.24 7.01
CA LEU A 15 4.47 14.05 6.58
C LEU A 15 4.54 13.02 7.70
N ALA A 16 4.66 13.47 8.94
CA ALA A 16 4.69 12.56 10.06
C ALA A 16 3.35 11.84 10.21
N GLU A 17 2.25 12.53 9.95
CA GLU A 17 0.94 11.92 10.02
C GLU A 17 0.78 10.87 8.94
N PHE A 18 1.20 11.18 7.72
CA PHE A 18 1.11 10.21 6.64
C PHE A 18 2.01 9.02 6.92
N ARG A 19 3.14 9.26 7.54
CA ARG A 19 4.06 8.19 7.87
C ARG A 19 3.42 7.18 8.79
N VAL A 20 2.68 7.64 9.79
CA VAL A 20 2.00 6.75 10.71
C VAL A 20 0.97 5.89 9.96
N ILE A 21 0.21 6.50 9.06
CA ILE A 21 -0.77 5.77 8.29
C ILE A 21 -0.09 4.70 7.43
N ILE A 22 1.01 5.08 6.77
CA ILE A 22 1.71 4.16 5.90
C ILE A 22 2.35 3.01 6.68
N LEU A 23 2.92 3.31 7.85
CA LEU A 23 3.53 2.27 8.65
C LEU A 23 2.47 1.27 9.13
N ASP A 24 1.30 1.74 9.49
CA ASP A 24 0.23 0.87 9.91
C ASP A 24 -0.21 -0.03 8.76
N MET A 25 -0.41 0.54 7.58
CA MET A 25 -0.81 -0.23 6.43
C MET A 25 0.28 -1.21 6.00
N LEU A 26 1.54 -0.80 6.12
CA LEU A 26 2.66 -1.65 5.75
C LEU A 26 2.73 -2.86 6.67
N GLY A 27 2.51 -2.66 7.97
CA GLY A 27 2.52 -3.78 8.89
C GLY A 27 1.44 -4.78 8.56
N LYS A 28 0.24 -4.30 8.26
CA LYS A 28 -0.85 -5.18 7.91
C LYS A 28 -0.60 -5.89 6.59
N ALA A 29 -0.05 -5.17 5.62
CA ALA A 29 0.23 -5.76 4.32
C ALA A 29 1.29 -6.85 4.42
N LYS A 30 2.29 -6.65 5.26
CA LYS A 30 3.33 -7.66 5.44
C LYS A 30 2.78 -8.90 6.10
N ASP A 31 1.89 -8.73 7.09
CA ASP A 31 1.27 -9.85 7.75
C ASP A 31 0.42 -10.63 6.76
N ASP A 32 -0.35 -9.95 5.94
CA ASP A 32 -1.19 -10.60 4.95
C ASP A 32 -0.35 -11.34 3.91
N TYR A 33 0.75 -10.75 3.50
CA TYR A 33 1.63 -11.39 2.53
C TYR A 33 2.21 -12.66 3.12
N GLU A 34 2.64 -12.63 4.39
CA GLU A 34 3.20 -13.80 5.01
C GLU A 34 2.17 -14.91 5.14
N LEU A 35 0.94 -14.57 5.47
CA LEU A 35 -0.09 -15.58 5.57
C LEU A 35 -0.40 -16.19 4.22
N LEU A 36 -0.46 -15.40 3.17
CA LEU A 36 -0.72 -15.94 1.85
C LEU A 36 0.42 -16.82 1.38
N ARG A 37 1.65 -16.41 1.62
CA ARG A 37 2.81 -17.16 1.22
C ARG A 37 2.87 -18.47 1.98
N SER A 38 2.60 -18.45 3.27
CA SER A 38 2.62 -19.64 4.08
C SER A 38 1.52 -20.59 3.66
N SER A 39 0.36 -20.06 3.32
CA SER A 39 -0.75 -20.90 2.89
C SER A 39 -0.42 -21.64 1.61
N VAL A 40 0.23 -20.97 0.67
CA VAL A 40 0.61 -21.62 -0.57
C VAL A 40 1.64 -22.70 -0.28
N ASN A 41 2.61 -22.41 0.54
CA ASN A 41 3.65 -23.38 0.86
C ASN A 41 3.10 -24.54 1.66
N ASN A 42 2.22 -24.28 2.58
CA ASN A 42 1.67 -25.32 3.42
C ASN A 42 0.72 -26.23 2.68
N SER A 43 0.07 -25.71 1.70
CA SER A 43 -0.79 -26.54 0.91
C SER A 43 0.01 -27.59 0.19
N ALA A 44 1.25 -27.30 -0.15
CA ALA A 44 2.11 -28.29 -0.75
C ALA A 44 2.55 -29.30 0.28
N SER A 45 2.79 -28.93 1.48
CA SER A 45 3.29 -29.85 2.47
C SER A 45 2.18 -30.58 3.20
N ASN A 46 0.99 -30.13 3.03
CA ASN A 46 -0.09 -30.82 3.64
C ASN A 46 -0.13 -30.82 5.08
N ASP A 47 0.39 -29.98 5.74
CA ASP A 47 0.37 -29.97 7.06
C ASP A 47 -0.52 -29.18 7.60
N THR A 48 -1.39 -29.24 7.83
CA THR A 48 -2.30 -28.50 7.98
C THR A 48 -2.91 -28.09 9.06
N GLU A 49 -2.62 -28.30 10.03
CA GLU A 49 -3.32 -27.92 11.05
C GLU A 49 -3.38 -26.60 11.30
N ASP A 50 -2.82 -25.89 10.86
CA ASP A 50 -2.82 -24.67 11.19
C ASP A 50 -3.56 -23.85 10.52
N THR A 51 -4.36 -23.28 10.86
CA THR A 51 -5.14 -22.53 10.25
C THR A 51 -5.00 -21.20 10.62
N SER A 52 -4.36 -20.40 9.98
CA SER A 52 -4.30 -19.00 10.24
C SER A 52 -5.65 -18.42 10.07
N PRO A 53 -5.97 -17.39 10.79
CA PRO A 53 -7.25 -16.74 10.64
C PRO A 53 -7.50 -16.23 9.23
N THR A 54 -6.48 -15.73 8.58
CA THR A 54 -6.63 -15.24 7.22
C THR A 54 -6.99 -16.37 6.29
N PHE A 55 -6.36 -17.50 6.44
CA PHE A 55 -6.63 -18.61 5.59
C PHE A 55 -8.06 -19.09 5.81
N LYS A 56 -8.54 -19.12 7.05
CA LYS A 56 -9.86 -19.50 7.31
C LYS A 56 -10.85 -18.55 6.71
N VAL A 57 -10.61 -17.27 6.79
CA VAL A 57 -11.47 -16.28 6.19
C VAL A 57 -11.53 -16.47 4.69
N LEU A 58 -10.43 -16.75 4.06
CA LEU A 58 -10.42 -16.97 2.63
C LEU A 58 -11.25 -18.19 2.28
N GLU A 59 -11.15 -19.21 3.06
CA GLU A 59 -11.92 -20.40 2.78
C GLU A 59 -13.39 -20.17 3.00
N GLU A 60 -13.76 -19.48 4.04
CA GLU A 60 -15.14 -19.28 4.34
C GLU A 60 -15.77 -18.21 3.52
N GLY A 61 -15.05 -17.20 3.20
CA GLY A 61 -15.60 -16.07 2.51
C GLY A 61 -15.66 -16.18 1.04
N ALA A 62 -14.99 -17.14 0.46
CA ALA A 62 -14.99 -17.26 -0.94
C ALA A 62 -14.81 -18.65 -1.29
N ALA A 63 -15.10 -19.02 -2.40
CA ALA A 63 -14.86 -20.35 -2.81
C ALA A 63 -13.43 -20.64 -2.61
N THR A 64 -13.06 -21.83 -2.52
CA THR A 64 -11.70 -22.24 -2.34
C THR A 64 -10.82 -21.62 -3.38
N LEU A 65 -9.79 -20.93 -2.98
CA LEU A 65 -8.85 -20.35 -3.91
C LEU A 65 -7.83 -21.37 -4.33
N THR A 66 -7.46 -21.37 -5.59
CA THR A 66 -6.42 -22.27 -6.05
C THR A 66 -5.08 -21.72 -5.61
N LYS A 67 -4.07 -22.58 -5.67
CA LYS A 67 -2.75 -22.17 -5.35
C LYS A 67 -2.30 -21.06 -6.25
N GLU A 68 -2.68 -21.10 -7.51
CA GLU A 68 -2.31 -20.09 -8.46
C GLU A 68 -2.93 -18.74 -8.10
N GLU A 69 -4.18 -18.77 -7.66
CA GLU A 69 -4.85 -17.55 -7.28
C GLU A 69 -4.24 -16.95 -6.02
N MET A 70 -3.87 -17.80 -5.06
CA MET A 70 -3.20 -17.32 -3.87
C MET A 70 -1.85 -16.75 -4.20
N GLY A 71 -1.16 -17.35 -5.14
CA GLY A 71 0.14 -16.84 -5.59
C GLY A 71 0.01 -15.47 -6.22
N ARG A 72 -1.05 -15.25 -7.01
CA ARG A 72 -1.27 -13.95 -7.61
C ARG A 72 -1.62 -12.90 -6.56
N LEU A 73 -2.39 -13.28 -5.55
CA LEU A 73 -2.69 -12.37 -4.47
C LEU A 73 -1.44 -12.00 -3.68
N ALA A 74 -0.57 -12.98 -3.45
CA ALA A 74 0.68 -12.72 -2.75
C ALA A 74 1.55 -11.75 -3.56
N GLN A 75 1.60 -11.92 -4.88
CA GLN A 75 2.37 -11.03 -5.73
C GLN A 75 1.81 -9.60 -5.71
N ARG A 76 0.50 -9.48 -5.70
CA ARG A 76 -0.11 -8.19 -5.61
C ARG A 76 0.21 -7.53 -4.29
N GLN A 77 0.19 -8.31 -3.20
CA GLN A 77 0.50 -7.79 -1.89
C GLN A 77 1.94 -7.35 -1.81
N LEU A 78 2.84 -8.10 -2.43
CA LEU A 78 4.25 -7.73 -2.44
C LEU A 78 4.46 -6.40 -3.17
N LYS A 79 3.76 -6.20 -4.27
CA LYS A 79 3.85 -4.97 -5.00
C LYS A 79 3.34 -3.81 -4.16
N PHE A 80 2.24 -4.02 -3.45
CA PHE A 80 1.69 -3.00 -2.58
C PHE A 80 2.69 -2.65 -1.47
N ILE A 81 3.33 -3.67 -0.87
CA ILE A 81 4.33 -3.47 0.15
C ILE A 81 5.47 -2.60 -0.40
N ASN A 82 5.94 -2.93 -1.59
CA ASN A 82 7.03 -2.18 -2.20
C ASN A 82 6.62 -0.73 -2.44
N HIS A 83 5.39 -0.49 -2.83
CA HIS A 83 4.90 0.86 -3.06
C HIS A 83 4.81 1.63 -1.75
N LEU A 84 4.41 0.97 -0.67
CA LEU A 84 4.34 1.63 0.62
C LEU A 84 5.74 1.97 1.15
N GLU A 85 6.69 1.06 0.92
CA GLU A 85 8.06 1.33 1.34
C GLU A 85 8.64 2.48 0.55
N ALA A 86 8.34 2.55 -0.73
CA ALA A 86 8.81 3.66 -1.53
C ALA A 86 8.18 4.98 -1.06
N ALA A 87 6.94 4.92 -0.59
CA ALA A 87 6.29 6.11 -0.04
C ALA A 87 7.01 6.60 1.20
N LEU A 88 7.47 5.68 2.05
CA LEU A 88 8.23 6.06 3.24
C LEU A 88 9.54 6.75 2.86
N VAL A 89 10.19 6.28 1.82
CA VAL A 89 11.42 6.90 1.36
C VAL A 89 11.13 8.33 0.88
N ARG A 90 10.02 8.52 0.19
CA ARG A 90 9.65 9.85 -0.27
C ARG A 90 9.35 10.77 0.90
N ILE A 91 8.79 10.25 1.99
CA ILE A 91 8.56 11.05 3.17
C ILE A 91 9.90 11.52 3.75
N GLU A 92 10.88 10.62 3.79
CA GLU A 92 12.18 11.01 4.29
C GLU A 92 12.84 12.03 3.41
N ASN A 93 12.63 11.96 2.12
CA ASN A 93 13.21 12.92 1.18
C ASN A 93 12.35 14.16 1.03
N LYS A 94 11.21 14.22 1.71
CA LYS A 94 10.30 15.36 1.69
C LYS A 94 9.68 15.58 0.33
N THR A 95 9.53 14.51 -0.44
CA THR A 95 8.89 14.60 -1.75
C THR A 95 7.56 13.87 -1.78
N TYR A 96 7.16 13.31 -0.64
CA TYR A 96 5.92 12.56 -0.57
C TYR A 96 4.73 13.47 -0.85
N GLY A 97 3.76 12.96 -1.57
CA GLY A 97 2.52 13.69 -1.84
C GLY A 97 2.62 14.70 -2.96
N VAL A 98 3.73 14.69 -3.69
CA VAL A 98 3.88 15.59 -4.82
C VAL A 98 3.66 14.79 -6.09
N CYS A 99 2.74 15.26 -6.94
CA CYS A 99 2.44 14.54 -8.18
C CYS A 99 3.65 14.59 -9.10
N ARG A 100 4.09 13.45 -9.55
CA ARG A 100 5.30 13.39 -10.37
C ARG A 100 5.09 13.93 -11.77
N VAL A 101 3.84 14.15 -12.17
CA VAL A 101 3.57 14.67 -13.49
C VAL A 101 3.35 16.19 -13.44
N THR A 102 2.52 16.67 -12.52
CA THR A 102 2.19 18.07 -12.48
C THR A 102 3.04 18.87 -11.52
N GLY A 103 3.72 18.21 -10.61
CA GLY A 103 4.51 18.90 -9.59
C GLY A 103 3.67 19.51 -8.49
N LYS A 104 2.36 19.33 -8.54
CA LYS A 104 1.48 19.90 -7.54
C LYS A 104 1.20 18.87 -6.47
N LEU A 105 0.74 19.35 -5.31
CA LEU A 105 0.46 18.43 -4.23
C LEU A 105 -0.76 17.59 -4.55
N ILE A 106 -0.68 16.32 -4.21
CA ILE A 106 -1.81 15.42 -4.30
C ILE A 106 -2.69 15.71 -3.10
N PRO A 107 -4.00 15.83 -3.25
CA PRO A 107 -4.86 16.16 -2.12
C PRO A 107 -4.73 15.16 -0.98
N ALA A 108 -4.78 15.65 0.24
CA ALA A 108 -4.62 14.78 1.41
C ALA A 108 -5.68 13.70 1.45
N GLU A 109 -6.88 13.98 0.99
CA GLU A 109 -7.93 12.99 0.97
C GLU A 109 -7.56 11.80 0.11
N ARG A 110 -6.95 12.09 -1.04
CA ARG A 110 -6.53 11.01 -1.92
C ARG A 110 -5.39 10.22 -1.29
N LEU A 111 -4.48 10.91 -0.58
CA LEU A 111 -3.37 10.23 0.06
C LEU A 111 -3.83 9.37 1.23
N ARG A 112 -4.90 9.75 1.90
CA ARG A 112 -5.42 8.91 2.96
C ARG A 112 -6.07 7.65 2.40
N ALA A 113 -6.68 7.77 1.23
CA ALA A 113 -7.30 6.62 0.58
C ALA A 113 -6.26 5.77 -0.14
N VAL A 114 -5.28 6.40 -0.78
CA VAL A 114 -4.25 5.69 -1.53
C VAL A 114 -2.90 6.27 -1.12
N PRO A 115 -2.37 5.84 0.02
CA PRO A 115 -1.14 6.46 0.57
C PRO A 115 0.08 6.34 -0.32
N HIS A 116 0.10 5.39 -1.22
CA HIS A 116 1.25 5.24 -2.13
C HIS A 116 1.05 5.97 -3.46
N ALA A 117 0.03 6.82 -3.55
CA ALA A 117 -0.23 7.51 -4.82
C ALA A 117 0.92 8.43 -5.18
N THR A 118 1.27 8.45 -6.45
CA THR A 118 2.29 9.34 -6.97
C THR A 118 1.73 10.27 -8.02
N LEU A 119 0.45 10.14 -8.33
CA LEU A 119 -0.20 10.97 -9.34
C LEU A 119 -1.48 11.53 -8.79
N SER A 120 -1.76 12.77 -9.10
CA SER A 120 -3.06 13.33 -8.76
C SER A 120 -4.11 12.70 -9.68
N ILE A 121 -5.37 12.90 -9.37
CA ILE A 121 -6.42 12.36 -10.20
C ILE A 121 -6.35 12.98 -11.59
N GLU A 122 -6.06 14.26 -11.67
CA GLU A 122 -5.91 14.91 -12.94
C GLU A 122 -4.83 14.28 -13.77
N ALA A 123 -3.68 14.06 -13.17
CA ALA A 123 -2.55 13.48 -13.89
C ALA A 123 -2.84 12.05 -14.32
N LYS A 124 -3.56 11.31 -13.48
CA LYS A 124 -3.91 9.95 -13.82
C LYS A 124 -4.83 9.92 -15.02
N GLN A 125 -5.76 10.86 -15.10
CA GLN A 125 -6.64 10.92 -16.22
C GLN A 125 -5.92 11.33 -17.50
N MET A 126 -4.93 12.19 -17.38
CA MET A 126 -4.16 12.58 -18.52
C MET A 126 -3.35 11.44 -19.11
N LYS A 127 -2.99 10.49 -18.30
CA LYS A 127 -2.21 9.40 -18.80
C LYS A 127 -3.01 8.35 -19.48
N LYS A 128 -4.29 8.45 -19.50
CA LYS A 128 -5.07 7.47 -20.18
C LYS A 128 -5.00 7.62 -21.65
#